data_4e8fc2b13389641ff257d801e48d4ed2
#
_entry.id   4e8fc2b13389641ff257d801e48d4ed2
#
_cell.length_a   1.000
_cell.length_b   1.000
_cell.length_c   1.000
_cell.angle_alpha   90.00
_cell.angle_beta   90.00
_cell.angle_gamma   90.00
#
_symmetry.space_group_name_H-M   'P 1'
#
loop_
_entity.id
_entity.type
_entity.pdbx_description
1 polymer ?
#
loop_
_entity_poly.entity_id
_entity_poly.type
_entity_poly.pdbx_seq_one_letter_code
_entity_poly.pdbx_strand_id
1 'polypeptide(L)'
;DRQGMYNEPYQYYLEAGNHTLEIAYADGDFNINGIVLGQPDKALSYSNYLSKNKDNKVGDKQEPVKIEAALTYRKNNSGIYPLTDKSNASTLPNNPGVTSLNSIGGSNWCYNGDSISWKCNVPVSGWYKIAVKARQNLNQGMNSYRNIKIDGKVPFEESELLCFPYGLKWQVYELGEKEPYLY
;
A
#
# COMPACT_ATOMS: atom_id res chain seq x y z
N ASP A 1 -2.90 15.06 0.92
CA ASP A 1 -2.45 16.39 1.34
C ASP A 1 -1.38 16.28 2.44
N ARG A 2 -0.76 17.39 2.87
CA ARG A 2 0.31 17.38 3.89
C ARG A 2 -0.18 16.90 5.27
N GLN A 3 -1.48 16.82 5.50
CA GLN A 3 -2.09 16.34 6.73
C GLN A 3 -2.48 14.87 6.66
N GLY A 4 -2.26 14.19 5.53
CA GLY A 4 -2.54 12.76 5.36
C GLY A 4 -4.01 12.39 5.31
N MET A 5 -4.91 13.38 5.17
CA MET A 5 -6.36 13.14 5.14
C MET A 5 -6.86 12.67 3.77
N TYR A 6 -6.09 12.95 2.70
CA TYR A 6 -6.44 12.56 1.34
C TYR A 6 -5.23 11.93 0.66
N ASN A 7 -5.36 10.69 0.25
CA ASN A 7 -4.32 9.93 -0.46
C ASN A 7 -4.51 9.95 -1.98
N GLU A 8 -5.70 10.31 -2.45
CA GLU A 8 -6.04 10.38 -3.86
C GLU A 8 -5.90 11.81 -4.39
N PRO A 9 -5.62 12.01 -5.68
CA PRO A 9 -5.66 13.32 -6.32
C PRO A 9 -7.04 13.98 -6.16
N TYR A 10 -7.07 15.28 -6.08
CA TYR A 10 -8.33 16.02 -6.06
C TYR A 10 -9.16 15.72 -7.30
N GLN A 11 -10.46 15.56 -7.12
CA GLN A 11 -11.43 15.37 -8.18
C GLN A 11 -12.25 16.63 -8.36
N TYR A 12 -12.45 17.04 -9.59
CA TYR A 12 -13.23 18.21 -9.94
C TYR A 12 -14.45 17.77 -10.72
N TYR A 13 -15.64 18.19 -10.28
CA TYR A 13 -16.86 17.94 -11.03
C TYR A 13 -16.98 18.94 -12.17
N LEU A 14 -17.11 18.43 -13.39
CA LEU A 14 -17.34 19.21 -14.59
C LEU A 14 -18.64 18.74 -15.25
N GLU A 15 -19.53 19.67 -15.56
CA GLU A 15 -20.72 19.37 -16.36
C GLU A 15 -20.33 19.14 -17.82
N ALA A 16 -21.25 18.56 -18.61
CA ALA A 16 -21.00 18.42 -20.04
C ALA A 16 -21.01 19.81 -20.71
N GLY A 17 -19.94 20.18 -21.42
CA GLY A 17 -19.85 21.45 -22.09
C GLY A 17 -18.42 21.95 -22.22
N ASN A 18 -18.31 23.23 -22.56
CA ASN A 18 -17.02 23.92 -22.68
C ASN A 18 -16.61 24.50 -21.32
N HIS A 19 -15.41 24.18 -20.88
CA HIS A 19 -14.82 24.70 -19.66
C HIS A 19 -13.50 25.40 -19.97
N THR A 20 -13.16 26.40 -19.18
CA THR A 20 -11.85 27.04 -19.19
C THR A 20 -11.08 26.57 -17.97
N LEU A 21 -9.90 26.00 -18.21
CA LEU A 21 -8.96 25.66 -17.16
C LEU A 21 -7.87 26.73 -17.11
N GLU A 22 -7.68 27.34 -15.96
CA GLU A 22 -6.63 28.31 -15.72
C GLU A 22 -5.68 27.82 -14.65
N ILE A 23 -4.39 27.88 -14.94
CA ILE A 23 -3.32 27.63 -13.99
C ILE A 23 -2.54 28.91 -13.82
N ALA A 24 -2.67 29.53 -12.66
CA ALA A 24 -2.02 30.79 -12.35
C ALA A 24 -0.74 30.58 -11.54
N TYR A 25 0.24 31.43 -11.76
CA TYR A 25 1.47 31.48 -10.98
C TYR A 25 1.15 31.80 -9.52
N ALA A 26 1.71 31.03 -8.61
CA ALA A 26 1.68 31.28 -7.17
C ALA A 26 3.09 31.43 -6.61
N ASP A 27 3.99 30.47 -6.91
CA ASP A 27 5.38 30.49 -6.45
C ASP A 27 6.19 29.40 -7.18
N GLY A 28 7.48 29.69 -7.45
CA GLY A 28 8.44 28.75 -8.04
C GLY A 28 8.33 28.62 -9.57
N ASP A 29 9.40 28.09 -10.19
CA ASP A 29 9.45 27.86 -11.63
C ASP A 29 8.74 26.55 -12.00
N PHE A 30 7.99 26.59 -13.12
CA PHE A 30 7.13 25.48 -13.51
C PHE A 30 6.96 25.39 -15.03
N ASN A 31 7.16 24.22 -15.60
CA ASN A 31 6.96 23.93 -17.02
C ASN A 31 5.86 22.89 -17.21
N ILE A 32 4.93 23.14 -18.14
CA ILE A 32 3.82 22.23 -18.47
C ILE A 32 4.07 21.67 -19.86
N ASN A 33 4.04 20.35 -20.00
CA ASN A 33 4.09 19.68 -21.29
C ASN A 33 2.69 19.29 -21.81
N GLY A 34 1.74 19.05 -20.89
CA GLY A 34 0.38 18.67 -21.28
C GLY A 34 -0.55 18.63 -20.08
N ILE A 35 -1.84 18.67 -20.37
CA ILE A 35 -2.92 18.53 -19.39
C ILE A 35 -3.83 17.41 -19.87
N VAL A 36 -4.19 16.49 -19.01
CA VAL A 36 -5.10 15.39 -19.29
C VAL A 36 -6.27 15.45 -18.31
N LEU A 37 -7.47 15.50 -18.84
CA LEU A 37 -8.70 15.33 -18.07
C LEU A 37 -9.16 13.89 -18.24
N GLY A 38 -9.26 13.16 -17.14
CA GLY A 38 -9.72 11.77 -17.12
C GLY A 38 -10.79 11.57 -16.04
N GLN A 39 -11.70 10.66 -16.28
CA GLN A 39 -12.61 10.24 -15.22
C GLN A 39 -11.83 9.40 -14.20
N PRO A 40 -12.07 9.63 -12.89
CA PRO A 40 -11.44 8.82 -11.86
C PRO A 40 -11.94 7.37 -11.95
N ASP A 41 -11.03 6.41 -11.84
CA ASP A 41 -11.39 5.01 -11.64
C ASP A 41 -12.06 4.88 -10.28
N LYS A 42 -13.36 4.62 -10.25
CA LYS A 42 -14.06 4.33 -9.00
C LYS A 42 -13.93 2.85 -8.67
N ALA A 43 -13.25 2.55 -7.58
CA ALA A 43 -13.19 1.20 -7.08
C ALA A 43 -14.58 0.70 -6.67
N LEU A 44 -14.83 -0.60 -6.82
CA LEU A 44 -16.06 -1.23 -6.34
C LEU A 44 -15.96 -1.44 -4.82
N SER A 45 -17.08 -1.45 -4.11
CA SER A 45 -17.08 -1.99 -2.74
C SER A 45 -16.65 -3.46 -2.75
N TYR A 46 -16.10 -3.96 -1.66
CA TYR A 46 -15.65 -5.35 -1.56
C TYR A 46 -16.77 -6.36 -1.88
N SER A 47 -17.99 -6.09 -1.43
CA SER A 47 -19.15 -6.93 -1.74
C SER A 47 -19.48 -7.00 -3.25
N ASN A 48 -19.39 -5.88 -3.95
CA ASN A 48 -19.57 -5.81 -5.40
C ASN A 48 -18.40 -6.47 -6.15
N TYR A 49 -17.17 -6.30 -5.63
CA TYR A 49 -16.01 -6.99 -6.17
C TYR A 49 -16.14 -8.51 -6.07
N LEU A 50 -16.59 -9.05 -4.93
CA LEU A 50 -16.87 -10.48 -4.77
C LEU A 50 -17.98 -10.95 -5.73
N SER A 51 -19.06 -10.19 -5.82
CA SER A 51 -20.19 -10.53 -6.71
C SER A 51 -19.78 -10.58 -8.18
N LYS A 52 -18.97 -9.63 -8.62
CA LYS A 52 -18.43 -9.58 -9.99
C LYS A 52 -17.52 -10.76 -10.30
N ASN A 53 -16.82 -11.28 -9.31
CA ASN A 53 -15.83 -12.33 -9.46
C ASN A 53 -16.27 -13.69 -8.89
N LYS A 54 -17.59 -13.86 -8.63
CA LYS A 54 -18.15 -15.06 -7.98
C LYS A 54 -17.87 -16.38 -8.71
N ASP A 55 -17.72 -16.31 -10.04
CA ASP A 55 -17.50 -17.48 -10.88
C ASP A 55 -16.00 -17.86 -10.98
N ASN A 56 -15.11 -17.04 -10.39
CA ASN A 56 -13.70 -17.35 -10.31
C ASN A 56 -13.49 -18.55 -9.38
N LYS A 57 -12.84 -19.58 -9.87
CA LYS A 57 -12.58 -20.79 -9.11
C LYS A 57 -11.65 -20.52 -7.94
N VAL A 58 -11.92 -21.17 -6.81
CA VAL A 58 -10.94 -21.31 -5.76
C VAL A 58 -9.97 -22.38 -6.26
N GLY A 59 -8.72 -22.00 -6.47
CA GLY A 59 -7.67 -22.96 -6.83
C GLY A 59 -7.40 -23.96 -5.71
N ASP A 60 -6.75 -25.07 -6.03
CA ASP A 60 -6.28 -26.01 -5.03
C ASP A 60 -5.35 -25.29 -4.03
N LYS A 61 -5.39 -25.78 -2.78
CA LYS A 61 -4.54 -25.21 -1.72
C LYS A 61 -3.08 -25.31 -2.12
N GLN A 62 -2.42 -24.16 -2.20
CA GLN A 62 -1.00 -24.04 -2.51
C GLN A 62 -0.20 -23.62 -1.28
N GLU A 63 1.10 -23.89 -1.31
CA GLU A 63 2.00 -23.29 -0.32
C GLU A 63 1.98 -21.76 -0.46
N PRO A 64 2.03 -21.03 0.66
CA PRO A 64 2.03 -19.57 0.63
C PRO A 64 3.21 -19.00 -0.16
N VAL A 65 2.94 -18.07 -1.06
CA VAL A 65 3.97 -17.28 -1.74
C VAL A 65 4.56 -16.29 -0.74
N LYS A 66 5.82 -16.47 -0.38
CA LYS A 66 6.51 -15.57 0.56
C LYS A 66 7.29 -14.51 -0.21
N ILE A 67 7.13 -13.27 0.21
CA ILE A 67 7.84 -12.12 -0.36
C ILE A 67 8.67 -11.48 0.76
N GLU A 68 9.97 -11.37 0.56
CA GLU A 68 10.84 -10.67 1.50
C GLU A 68 10.69 -9.17 1.34
N ALA A 69 10.33 -8.48 2.42
CA ALA A 69 10.04 -7.05 2.39
C ALA A 69 11.22 -6.19 1.92
N ALA A 70 12.45 -6.61 2.20
CA ALA A 70 13.65 -5.91 1.78
C ALA A 70 13.94 -6.02 0.27
N LEU A 71 13.38 -7.02 -0.42
CA LEU A 71 13.57 -7.26 -1.86
C LEU A 71 12.48 -6.56 -2.67
N THR A 72 12.58 -5.26 -2.77
CA THR A 72 11.59 -4.44 -3.49
C THR A 72 11.81 -4.45 -5.00
N TYR A 73 10.72 -4.39 -5.77
CA TYR A 73 10.78 -4.18 -7.22
C TYR A 73 10.95 -2.70 -7.57
N ARG A 74 10.16 -1.82 -6.95
CA ARG A 74 10.20 -0.37 -7.20
C ARG A 74 9.82 0.40 -5.95
N LYS A 75 10.39 1.58 -5.83
CA LYS A 75 10.05 2.61 -4.84
C LYS A 75 9.96 3.94 -5.57
N ASN A 76 9.00 4.78 -5.23
CA ASN A 76 8.90 6.11 -5.84
C ASN A 76 9.73 7.17 -5.11
N ASN A 77 10.25 6.84 -3.92
CA ASN A 77 11.11 7.71 -3.12
C ASN A 77 12.43 6.99 -2.79
N SER A 78 13.57 7.58 -3.15
CA SER A 78 14.90 7.03 -2.88
C SER A 78 15.25 7.01 -1.39
N GLY A 79 14.61 7.87 -0.58
CA GLY A 79 14.74 7.88 0.87
C GLY A 79 14.20 6.62 1.55
N ILE A 80 13.36 5.84 0.89
CA ILE A 80 12.90 4.55 1.40
C ILE A 80 13.96 3.50 1.05
N TYR A 81 14.58 2.90 2.04
CA TYR A 81 15.60 1.86 1.86
C TYR A 81 15.43 0.71 2.86
N PRO A 82 15.90 -0.50 2.51
CA PRO A 82 15.86 -1.64 3.41
C PRO A 82 16.69 -1.41 4.68
N LEU A 83 16.21 -1.96 5.78
CA LEU A 83 16.77 -1.82 7.11
C LEU A 83 17.05 -3.19 7.71
N THR A 84 17.94 -3.20 8.71
CA THR A 84 18.18 -4.37 9.56
C THR A 84 17.41 -4.21 10.86
N ASP A 85 16.51 -5.14 11.14
CA ASP A 85 15.84 -5.25 12.44
C ASP A 85 16.31 -6.53 13.15
N LYS A 86 16.95 -6.35 14.30
CA LYS A 86 17.42 -7.42 15.20
C LYS A 86 16.59 -7.49 16.49
N SER A 87 15.51 -6.72 16.58
CA SER A 87 14.69 -6.64 17.79
C SER A 87 13.89 -7.89 18.09
N ASN A 88 13.68 -8.76 17.07
CA ASN A 88 12.93 -10.00 17.22
C ASN A 88 13.54 -11.11 16.35
N ALA A 89 13.81 -12.26 16.96
CA ALA A 89 14.33 -13.44 16.25
C ALA A 89 13.40 -13.96 15.13
N SER A 90 12.11 -13.63 15.19
CA SER A 90 11.14 -14.00 14.15
C SER A 90 11.19 -13.08 12.91
N THR A 91 12.00 -12.02 12.92
CA THR A 91 12.20 -11.16 11.75
C THR A 91 13.24 -11.79 10.85
N LEU A 92 12.80 -12.38 9.75
CA LEU A 92 13.66 -13.14 8.84
C LEU A 92 14.09 -12.29 7.63
N PRO A 93 15.30 -12.50 7.06
CA PRO A 93 16.37 -13.36 7.58
C PRO A 93 16.95 -12.83 8.89
N ASN A 94 17.24 -13.72 9.84
CA ASN A 94 17.88 -13.39 11.11
C ASN A 94 19.16 -14.21 11.26
N ASN A 95 20.29 -13.56 11.16
CA ASN A 95 21.60 -14.14 11.44
C ASN A 95 22.33 -13.25 12.48
N PRO A 96 22.58 -13.72 13.69
CA PRO A 96 23.22 -12.94 14.72
C PRO A 96 24.61 -12.43 14.34
N GLY A 97 25.36 -13.19 13.54
CA GLY A 97 26.73 -12.89 13.11
C GLY A 97 26.83 -12.00 11.88
N VAL A 98 25.73 -11.75 11.18
CA VAL A 98 25.72 -10.99 9.92
C VAL A 98 24.64 -9.92 9.94
N THR A 99 24.92 -8.77 9.36
CA THR A 99 23.91 -7.74 9.13
C THR A 99 23.10 -8.11 7.90
N SER A 100 21.83 -8.50 8.10
CA SER A 100 20.90 -8.86 7.03
C SER A 100 19.82 -7.79 6.91
N LEU A 101 19.56 -7.32 5.70
CA LEU A 101 18.42 -6.44 5.42
C LEU A 101 17.15 -7.29 5.43
N ASN A 102 16.28 -7.06 6.41
CA ASN A 102 15.10 -7.90 6.67
C ASN A 102 13.81 -7.10 6.89
N SER A 103 13.87 -5.80 6.75
CA SER A 103 12.71 -4.91 6.87
C SER A 103 12.85 -3.72 5.93
N ILE A 104 11.76 -2.97 5.72
CA ILE A 104 11.75 -1.73 4.96
C ILE A 104 10.70 -0.78 5.53
N GLY A 105 10.95 0.51 5.45
CA GLY A 105 10.03 1.55 5.90
C GLY A 105 10.50 2.23 7.19
N GLY A 106 9.70 2.16 8.26
CA GLY A 106 9.97 2.91 9.49
C GLY A 106 9.84 4.42 9.27
N SER A 107 10.73 5.21 9.87
CA SER A 107 10.79 6.67 9.69
C SER A 107 11.09 7.10 8.24
N ASN A 108 11.58 6.19 7.41
CA ASN A 108 11.94 6.48 6.02
C ASN A 108 10.75 6.32 5.07
N TRP A 109 9.58 5.90 5.55
CA TRP A 109 8.36 5.75 4.77
C TRP A 109 7.20 6.50 5.43
N CYS A 110 7.29 7.81 5.41
CA CYS A 110 6.43 8.69 6.20
C CYS A 110 5.77 9.82 5.41
N TYR A 111 6.08 9.98 4.13
CA TYR A 111 5.46 11.01 3.32
C TYR A 111 4.22 10.49 2.59
N ASN A 112 3.22 11.34 2.47
CA ASN A 112 2.03 11.02 1.69
C ASN A 112 2.40 10.79 0.21
N GLY A 113 1.85 9.72 -0.38
CA GLY A 113 2.17 9.31 -1.74
C GLY A 113 3.40 8.40 -1.87
N ASP A 114 4.19 8.21 -0.81
CA ASP A 114 5.29 7.25 -0.80
C ASP A 114 4.78 5.83 -1.03
N SER A 115 5.38 5.12 -1.97
CA SER A 115 4.98 3.77 -2.34
C SER A 115 6.15 2.81 -2.53
N ILE A 116 5.90 1.56 -2.17
CA ILE A 116 6.81 0.44 -2.38
C ILE A 116 6.05 -0.65 -3.12
N SER A 117 6.66 -1.28 -4.11
CA SER A 117 6.08 -2.40 -4.82
C SER A 117 6.99 -3.61 -4.85
N TRP A 118 6.38 -4.77 -4.87
CA TRP A 118 7.03 -6.07 -4.98
C TRP A 118 6.43 -6.82 -6.16
N LYS A 119 7.23 -7.66 -6.81
CA LYS A 119 6.73 -8.64 -7.77
C LYS A 119 6.50 -9.96 -7.05
N CYS A 120 5.36 -10.59 -7.32
CA CYS A 120 5.10 -11.96 -6.92
C CYS A 120 4.73 -12.80 -8.14
N ASN A 121 5.07 -14.07 -8.09
CA ASN A 121 4.61 -15.04 -9.07
C ASN A 121 3.56 -15.93 -8.41
N VAL A 122 2.35 -15.90 -8.94
CA VAL A 122 1.23 -16.70 -8.46
C VAL A 122 1.16 -17.98 -9.28
N PRO A 123 1.40 -19.17 -8.68
CA PRO A 123 1.53 -20.40 -9.46
C PRO A 123 0.21 -20.90 -10.05
N VAL A 124 -0.92 -20.60 -9.41
CA VAL A 124 -2.25 -21.06 -9.82
C VAL A 124 -3.24 -19.89 -9.70
N SER A 125 -4.10 -19.73 -10.68
CA SER A 125 -5.18 -18.75 -10.60
C SER A 125 -6.17 -19.13 -9.51
N GLY A 126 -6.55 -18.16 -8.67
CA GLY A 126 -7.48 -18.40 -7.57
C GLY A 126 -7.61 -17.21 -6.63
N TRP A 127 -8.36 -17.41 -5.56
CA TRP A 127 -8.50 -16.43 -4.50
C TRP A 127 -7.36 -16.55 -3.50
N TYR A 128 -6.70 -15.45 -3.23
CA TYR A 128 -5.60 -15.38 -2.28
C TYR A 128 -5.91 -14.37 -1.19
N LYS A 129 -5.53 -14.70 0.03
CA LYS A 129 -5.43 -13.75 1.13
C LYS A 129 -4.05 -13.12 1.12
N ILE A 130 -3.96 -11.86 1.46
CA ILE A 130 -2.69 -11.16 1.64
C ILE A 130 -2.49 -10.93 3.13
N ALA A 131 -1.37 -11.41 3.66
CA ALA A 131 -0.95 -11.15 5.01
C ALA A 131 0.36 -10.36 5.02
N VAL A 132 0.43 -9.34 5.87
CA VAL A 132 1.60 -8.47 6.00
C VAL A 132 2.12 -8.55 7.42
N LYS A 133 3.39 -8.94 7.59
CA LYS A 133 4.07 -8.83 8.87
C LYS A 133 4.61 -7.42 9.03
N ALA A 134 3.98 -6.64 9.88
CA ALA A 134 4.29 -5.23 10.06
C ALA A 134 4.37 -4.83 11.54
N ARG A 135 4.94 -3.67 11.77
CA ARG A 135 5.01 -3.02 13.08
C ARG A 135 4.92 -1.51 12.88
N GLN A 136 4.02 -0.86 13.60
CA GLN A 136 3.97 0.58 13.70
C GLN A 136 4.36 1.00 15.13
N ASN A 137 5.62 1.33 15.36
CA ASN A 137 6.16 1.62 16.70
C ASN A 137 6.71 3.04 16.85
N LEU A 138 6.47 3.91 15.88
CA LEU A 138 7.00 5.27 15.84
C LEU A 138 5.99 6.32 16.29
N ASN A 139 4.72 6.17 15.90
CA ASN A 139 3.67 7.14 16.21
C ASN A 139 2.80 6.61 17.36
N GLN A 140 3.24 6.82 18.58
CA GLN A 140 2.52 6.37 19.78
C GLN A 140 1.12 6.96 19.83
N GLY A 141 0.12 6.10 20.08
CA GLY A 141 -1.28 6.49 20.17
C GLY A 141 -1.96 6.82 18.85
N MET A 142 -1.27 6.62 17.71
CA MET A 142 -1.82 6.88 16.37
C MET A 142 -1.79 5.63 15.51
N ASN A 143 -2.73 5.54 14.58
CA ASN A 143 -2.74 4.51 13.56
C ASN A 143 -1.97 4.97 12.32
N SER A 144 -1.34 4.04 11.62
CA SER A 144 -0.83 4.26 10.27
C SER A 144 -1.78 3.65 9.25
N TYR A 145 -1.98 4.35 8.16
CA TYR A 145 -2.86 3.90 7.09
C TYR A 145 -2.07 3.66 5.82
N ARG A 146 -2.44 2.62 5.10
CA ARG A 146 -1.83 2.26 3.80
C ARG A 146 -2.92 1.83 2.84
N ASN A 147 -2.70 2.07 1.55
CA ASN A 147 -3.49 1.44 0.50
C ASN A 147 -2.71 0.29 -0.15
N ILE A 148 -3.44 -0.62 -0.77
CA ILE A 148 -2.85 -1.67 -1.59
C ILE A 148 -3.34 -1.55 -3.02
N LYS A 149 -2.40 -1.67 -3.96
CA LYS A 149 -2.70 -1.74 -5.39
C LYS A 149 -2.19 -3.07 -5.94
N ILE A 150 -2.99 -3.70 -6.76
CA ILE A 150 -2.62 -4.91 -7.50
C ILE A 150 -2.56 -4.52 -8.98
N ASP A 151 -1.40 -4.72 -9.60
CA ASP A 151 -1.13 -4.31 -10.99
C ASP A 151 -1.45 -2.83 -11.26
N GLY A 152 -1.14 -1.98 -10.26
CA GLY A 152 -1.33 -0.53 -10.33
C GLY A 152 -2.74 -0.03 -10.05
N LYS A 153 -3.71 -0.93 -9.80
CA LYS A 153 -5.11 -0.60 -9.53
C LYS A 153 -5.52 -0.95 -8.11
N VAL A 154 -6.36 -0.10 -7.52
CA VAL A 154 -7.05 -0.41 -6.26
C VAL A 154 -8.09 -1.49 -6.56
N PRO A 155 -8.05 -2.67 -5.91
CA PRO A 155 -8.97 -3.77 -6.23
C PRO A 155 -10.41 -3.48 -5.79
N PHE A 156 -10.59 -2.83 -4.65
CA PHE A 156 -11.89 -2.43 -4.09
C PHE A 156 -11.72 -1.29 -3.07
N GLU A 157 -12.80 -0.55 -2.77
CA GLU A 157 -12.78 0.66 -1.93
C GLU A 157 -12.09 0.45 -0.59
N GLU A 158 -12.41 -0.66 0.11
CA GLU A 158 -11.88 -0.91 1.46
C GLU A 158 -10.37 -1.19 1.47
N SER A 159 -9.76 -1.44 0.32
CA SER A 159 -8.30 -1.60 0.19
C SER A 159 -7.54 -0.27 0.10
N GLU A 160 -8.25 0.86 0.02
CA GLU A 160 -7.64 2.19 -0.03
C GLU A 160 -7.15 2.66 1.35
N LEU A 161 -7.76 2.16 2.43
CA LEU A 161 -7.46 2.64 3.77
C LEU A 161 -7.31 1.49 4.77
N LEU A 162 -6.22 0.76 4.66
CA LEU A 162 -5.86 -0.32 5.57
C LEU A 162 -5.21 0.24 6.82
N CYS A 163 -5.76 -0.09 7.99
CA CYS A 163 -5.32 0.42 9.28
C CYS A 163 -4.25 -0.47 9.91
N PHE A 164 -3.16 0.15 10.38
CA PHE A 164 -2.10 -0.48 11.15
C PHE A 164 -1.95 0.27 12.48
N PRO A 165 -2.50 -0.26 13.58
CA PRO A 165 -2.45 0.40 14.87
C PRO A 165 -1.04 0.43 15.45
N TYR A 166 -0.82 1.36 16.38
CA TYR A 166 0.42 1.43 17.12
C TYR A 166 0.67 0.14 17.91
N GLY A 167 1.89 -0.39 17.82
CA GLY A 167 2.31 -1.56 18.55
C GLY A 167 3.82 -1.76 18.49
N LEU A 168 4.42 -2.12 19.63
CA LEU A 168 5.87 -2.31 19.75
C LEU A 168 6.37 -3.64 19.15
N LYS A 169 5.46 -4.60 18.97
CA LYS A 169 5.80 -5.94 18.47
C LYS A 169 5.48 -6.08 16.99
N TRP A 170 6.22 -6.92 16.30
CA TRP A 170 5.86 -7.39 14.98
C TRP A 170 4.60 -8.24 15.03
N GLN A 171 3.63 -7.91 14.19
CA GLN A 171 2.35 -8.61 14.09
C GLN A 171 2.08 -8.98 12.64
N VAL A 172 1.28 -10.03 12.44
CA VAL A 172 0.80 -10.43 11.12
C VAL A 172 -0.63 -9.90 10.98
N TYR A 173 -0.83 -9.09 9.97
CA TYR A 173 -2.13 -8.53 9.60
C TYR A 173 -2.64 -9.24 8.36
N GLU A 174 -3.74 -9.96 8.46
CA GLU A 174 -4.50 -10.38 7.28
C GLU A 174 -5.29 -9.17 6.78
N LEU A 175 -5.01 -8.73 5.55
CA LEU A 175 -5.61 -7.50 5.03
C LEU A 175 -7.11 -7.70 4.78
N GLY A 176 -7.92 -6.79 5.34
CA GLY A 176 -9.38 -6.85 5.29
C GLY A 176 -10.05 -7.35 6.57
N GLU A 177 -9.32 -7.83 7.55
CA GLU A 177 -9.85 -8.05 8.88
C GLU A 177 -10.03 -6.72 9.61
N LYS A 178 -11.19 -6.56 10.28
CA LYS A 178 -11.57 -5.30 10.90
C LYS A 178 -10.73 -4.92 12.12
N GLU A 179 -10.09 -5.90 12.75
CA GLU A 179 -9.17 -5.69 13.88
C GLU A 179 -8.02 -6.67 13.80
N PRO A 180 -6.77 -6.22 14.04
CA PRO A 180 -5.67 -7.14 14.26
C PRO A 180 -5.93 -7.87 15.56
N TYR A 181 -6.07 -9.17 15.53
CA TYR A 181 -6.14 -9.96 16.76
C TYR A 181 -4.81 -9.83 17.50
N LEU A 182 -4.88 -9.32 18.72
CA LEU A 182 -3.78 -9.41 19.67
C LEU A 182 -3.67 -10.88 20.11
N TYR A 183 -2.64 -11.57 19.66
CA TYR A 183 -2.19 -12.84 20.22
C TYR A 183 -1.03 -12.59 21.18
#